data_7b7f742a0b7477d5c160e311997f208b
#
_entry.id   7b7f742a0b7477d5c160e311997f208b
#
_cell.length_a   1.000
_cell.length_b   1.000
_cell.length_c   1.000
_cell.angle_alpha   90.00
_cell.angle_beta   90.00
_cell.angle_gamma   90.00
#
_symmetry.space_group_name_H-M   'P 1'
#
loop_
_entity.id
_entity.type
_entity.pdbx_description
1 polymer ?
#
loop_
_entity_poly.entity_id
_entity_poly.type
_entity_poly.pdbx_seq_one_letter_code
_entity_poly.pdbx_strand_id
1 'polypeptide(L)'
;MSTSTSTTHGTGTDAAAEFAGKTAFVTGAASGIGLEIARRLAAGGAAVVVADYNEQGAQDVARSLTESGARAAAVRVDVTDPESVRRAVEFTAETFGGLQLAVNNAGIAGTSAPTGAYTVEDWQRVIDTNLNGVFYSLRHELPHLLAAGGGAVVNMSSILGTNGFAGSAAYSAAKHAVVGLTKTAAVEYAARGIRVNAVAPGFIDTPLLKGDEAQHRQLVALHPQGRLGTAEEVAELTLFLLSDRASFVNGSYHLVDGGYAAR
;
A
#
# COMPACT_ATOMS: atom_id res chain seq x y z
N MET A 1 -14.32 17.35 -53.95
CA MET A 1 -13.06 16.86 -53.41
C MET A 1 -13.07 17.14 -51.92
N SER A 2 -13.42 16.12 -51.15
CA SER A 2 -13.54 16.25 -49.69
C SER A 2 -12.33 15.54 -49.07
N THR A 3 -11.41 16.30 -48.44
CA THR A 3 -10.24 15.76 -47.79
C THR A 3 -10.60 15.38 -46.33
N SER A 4 -10.70 14.06 -46.13
CA SER A 4 -10.82 13.47 -44.79
C SER A 4 -9.48 13.53 -44.08
N THR A 5 -9.35 14.37 -43.06
CA THR A 5 -8.24 14.35 -42.11
C THR A 5 -8.48 13.27 -41.04
N SER A 6 -7.75 12.18 -41.19
CA SER A 6 -7.69 11.12 -40.19
C SER A 6 -6.87 11.58 -38.99
N THR A 7 -7.53 11.85 -37.87
CA THR A 7 -6.91 12.05 -36.57
C THR A 7 -6.55 10.68 -35.99
N THR A 8 -5.28 10.31 -36.08
CA THR A 8 -4.73 9.19 -35.33
C THR A 8 -4.69 9.53 -33.85
N HIS A 9 -5.58 8.92 -33.07
CA HIS A 9 -5.49 8.89 -31.62
C HIS A 9 -4.29 7.99 -31.25
N GLY A 10 -3.20 8.62 -30.88
CA GLY A 10 -2.06 7.95 -30.26
C GLY A 10 -2.43 7.47 -28.85
N THR A 11 -2.89 6.22 -28.76
CA THR A 11 -3.06 5.51 -27.48
C THR A 11 -1.82 4.65 -27.25
N GLY A 12 -0.80 5.22 -26.65
CA GLY A 12 0.37 4.51 -26.21
C GLY A 12 1.15 5.41 -25.26
N THR A 13 0.57 5.69 -24.07
CA THR A 13 1.40 6.14 -22.94
C THR A 13 2.25 4.94 -22.55
N ASP A 14 3.54 5.02 -22.81
CA ASP A 14 4.53 4.03 -22.40
C ASP A 14 4.36 3.78 -20.88
N ALA A 15 3.78 2.64 -20.50
CA ALA A 15 3.59 2.25 -19.10
C ALA A 15 4.93 2.24 -18.34
N ALA A 16 6.04 2.11 -19.06
CA ALA A 16 7.41 2.16 -18.55
C ALA A 16 7.86 3.55 -18.04
N ALA A 17 7.09 4.60 -18.19
CA ALA A 17 7.47 5.97 -17.79
C ALA A 17 6.42 6.68 -16.91
N GLU A 18 5.35 6.00 -16.49
CA GLU A 18 4.22 6.62 -15.77
C GLU A 18 4.65 7.30 -14.46
N PHE A 19 5.67 6.77 -13.79
CA PHE A 19 6.19 7.29 -12.53
C PHE A 19 7.59 7.91 -12.66
N ALA A 20 8.05 8.19 -13.90
CA ALA A 20 9.35 8.79 -14.12
C ALA A 20 9.49 10.12 -13.37
N GLY A 21 10.63 10.29 -12.69
CA GLY A 21 10.91 11.48 -11.89
C GLY A 21 10.23 11.54 -10.53
N LYS A 22 9.37 10.56 -10.18
CA LYS A 22 8.74 10.44 -8.85
C LYS A 22 9.57 9.55 -7.94
N THR A 23 9.56 9.85 -6.64
CA THR A 23 10.14 9.02 -5.58
C THR A 23 9.01 8.39 -4.77
N ALA A 24 9.11 7.09 -4.54
CA ALA A 24 8.15 6.29 -3.80
C ALA A 24 8.75 5.69 -2.52
N PHE A 25 8.01 5.77 -1.43
CA PHE A 25 8.29 5.09 -0.16
C PHE A 25 7.27 3.99 0.05
N VAL A 26 7.70 2.74 0.25
CA VAL A 26 6.81 1.58 0.41
C VAL A 26 7.18 0.82 1.68
N THR A 27 6.28 0.77 2.66
CA THR A 27 6.49 0.01 3.91
C THR A 27 6.04 -1.45 3.76
N GLY A 28 6.72 -2.37 4.47
CA GLY A 28 6.45 -3.81 4.34
C GLY A 28 6.79 -4.34 2.95
N ALA A 29 7.84 -3.80 2.32
CA ALA A 29 8.16 -4.03 0.92
C ALA A 29 9.17 -5.16 0.67
N ALA A 30 9.60 -5.89 1.70
CA ALA A 30 10.46 -7.05 1.55
C ALA A 30 9.72 -8.31 1.06
N SER A 31 8.38 -8.32 1.08
CA SER A 31 7.60 -9.50 0.66
C SER A 31 6.16 -9.14 0.25
N GLY A 32 5.44 -10.11 -0.33
CA GLY A 32 4.01 -10.04 -0.59
C GLY A 32 3.59 -8.84 -1.45
N ILE A 33 2.49 -8.19 -1.03
CA ILE A 33 1.90 -7.07 -1.76
C ILE A 33 2.87 -5.89 -1.86
N GLY A 34 3.57 -5.53 -0.77
CA GLY A 34 4.52 -4.42 -0.76
C GLY A 34 5.68 -4.62 -1.73
N LEU A 35 6.21 -5.84 -1.82
CA LEU A 35 7.25 -6.20 -2.79
C LEU A 35 6.76 -6.00 -4.24
N GLU A 36 5.56 -6.47 -4.55
CA GLU A 36 5.03 -6.36 -5.91
C GLU A 36 4.75 -4.91 -6.29
N ILE A 37 4.24 -4.10 -5.35
CA ILE A 37 4.06 -2.65 -5.54
C ILE A 37 5.42 -1.99 -5.81
N ALA A 38 6.45 -2.28 -5.01
CA ALA A 38 7.78 -1.71 -5.18
C ALA A 38 8.38 -2.06 -6.56
N ARG A 39 8.26 -3.32 -7.01
CA ARG A 39 8.70 -3.78 -8.34
C ARG A 39 8.02 -3.02 -9.47
N ARG A 40 6.70 -2.87 -9.41
CA ARG A 40 5.92 -2.21 -10.47
C ARG A 40 6.15 -0.70 -10.50
N LEU A 41 6.28 -0.05 -9.34
CA LEU A 41 6.68 1.36 -9.28
C LEU A 41 8.05 1.59 -9.90
N ALA A 42 9.01 0.72 -9.61
CA ALA A 42 10.35 0.76 -10.20
C ALA A 42 10.31 0.53 -11.72
N ALA A 43 9.54 -0.46 -12.18
CA ALA A 43 9.34 -0.72 -13.61
C ALA A 43 8.64 0.46 -14.32
N GLY A 44 7.78 1.20 -13.62
CA GLY A 44 7.14 2.43 -14.09
C GLY A 44 8.04 3.68 -14.02
N GLY A 45 9.33 3.53 -13.66
CA GLY A 45 10.34 4.59 -13.68
C GLY A 45 10.46 5.40 -12.38
N ALA A 46 9.77 5.02 -11.30
CA ALA A 46 9.96 5.65 -9.99
C ALA A 46 11.33 5.29 -9.39
N ALA A 47 11.89 6.20 -8.59
CA ALA A 47 12.87 5.84 -7.59
C ALA A 47 12.14 5.26 -6.38
N VAL A 48 12.56 4.09 -5.87
CA VAL A 48 11.80 3.37 -4.84
C VAL A 48 12.66 3.13 -3.61
N VAL A 49 12.15 3.53 -2.44
CA VAL A 49 12.69 3.09 -1.16
C VAL A 49 11.88 1.91 -0.66
N VAL A 50 12.55 0.77 -0.56
CA VAL A 50 12.07 -0.48 0.00
C VAL A 50 12.25 -0.43 1.51
N ALA A 51 11.17 -0.16 2.25
CA ALA A 51 11.20 0.00 3.69
C ALA A 51 10.57 -1.22 4.37
N ASP A 52 11.32 -1.89 5.25
CA ASP A 52 10.84 -3.08 5.95
C ASP A 52 11.51 -3.24 7.33
N TYR A 53 10.85 -3.95 8.23
CA TYR A 53 11.45 -4.37 9.50
C TYR A 53 12.55 -5.42 9.25
N ASN A 54 12.36 -6.28 8.25
CA ASN A 54 13.36 -7.23 7.76
C ASN A 54 14.37 -6.50 6.86
N GLU A 55 15.41 -5.99 7.48
CA GLU A 55 16.47 -5.23 6.81
C GLU A 55 17.12 -6.01 5.66
N GLN A 56 17.47 -7.28 5.88
CA GLN A 56 18.10 -8.10 4.84
C GLN A 56 17.18 -8.29 3.65
N GLY A 57 15.89 -8.59 3.90
CA GLY A 57 14.90 -8.72 2.83
C GLY A 57 14.73 -7.43 2.02
N ALA A 58 14.70 -6.28 2.69
CA ALA A 58 14.63 -4.99 2.02
C ALA A 58 15.86 -4.72 1.15
N GLN A 59 17.07 -5.04 1.65
CA GLN A 59 18.32 -4.92 0.90
C GLN A 59 18.36 -5.83 -0.33
N ASP A 60 17.90 -7.06 -0.21
CA ASP A 60 17.86 -8.02 -1.32
C ASP A 60 16.90 -7.56 -2.42
N VAL A 61 15.73 -7.03 -2.05
CA VAL A 61 14.77 -6.46 -3.00
C VAL A 61 15.36 -5.21 -3.68
N ALA A 62 15.91 -4.27 -2.93
CA ALA A 62 16.48 -3.06 -3.51
C ALA A 62 17.64 -3.37 -4.46
N ARG A 63 18.49 -4.36 -4.12
CA ARG A 63 19.56 -4.85 -4.98
C ARG A 63 19.00 -5.41 -6.29
N SER A 64 18.01 -6.30 -6.22
CA SER A 64 17.36 -6.88 -7.40
C SER A 64 16.75 -5.81 -8.32
N LEU A 65 16.13 -4.77 -7.74
CA LEU A 65 15.59 -3.64 -8.51
C LEU A 65 16.72 -2.85 -9.18
N THR A 66 17.83 -2.62 -8.49
CA THR A 66 18.99 -1.90 -9.03
C THR A 66 19.68 -2.68 -10.14
N GLU A 67 19.81 -3.99 -9.99
CA GLU A 67 20.36 -4.88 -11.03
C GLU A 67 19.49 -4.90 -12.30
N SER A 68 18.17 -4.67 -12.16
CA SER A 68 17.27 -4.49 -13.32
C SER A 68 17.30 -3.08 -13.92
N GLY A 69 18.16 -2.19 -13.43
CA GLY A 69 18.34 -0.83 -13.94
C GLY A 69 17.47 0.24 -13.26
N ALA A 70 16.70 -0.11 -12.24
CA ALA A 70 15.88 0.85 -11.51
C ALA A 70 16.69 1.62 -10.46
N ARG A 71 16.18 2.78 -10.04
CA ARG A 71 16.68 3.53 -8.89
C ARG A 71 16.02 3.02 -7.62
N ALA A 72 16.74 2.26 -6.81
CA ALA A 72 16.18 1.72 -5.57
C ALA A 72 17.16 1.81 -4.42
N ALA A 73 16.64 1.96 -3.20
CA ALA A 73 17.39 1.92 -1.96
C ALA A 73 16.57 1.15 -0.91
N ALA A 74 17.25 0.61 0.10
CA ALA A 74 16.61 -0.08 1.21
C ALA A 74 16.78 0.72 2.50
N VAL A 75 15.78 0.67 3.38
CA VAL A 75 15.86 1.19 4.73
C VAL A 75 15.14 0.26 5.71
N ARG A 76 15.79 -0.02 6.85
CA ARG A 76 15.12 -0.71 7.94
C ARG A 76 14.15 0.26 8.61
N VAL A 77 12.88 -0.15 8.77
CA VAL A 77 11.87 0.63 9.49
C VAL A 77 11.06 -0.27 10.42
N ASP A 78 10.94 0.15 11.67
CA ASP A 78 9.92 -0.35 12.59
C ASP A 78 8.77 0.66 12.60
N VAL A 79 7.64 0.31 12.00
CA VAL A 79 6.49 1.22 11.90
C VAL A 79 5.83 1.49 13.25
N THR A 80 6.13 0.72 14.29
CA THR A 80 5.64 0.94 15.65
C THR A 80 6.43 2.01 16.41
N ASP A 81 7.62 2.39 15.90
CA ASP A 81 8.47 3.45 16.44
C ASP A 81 8.37 4.71 15.54
N PRO A 82 7.73 5.79 16.02
CA PRO A 82 7.58 7.01 15.24
C PRO A 82 8.91 7.64 14.82
N GLU A 83 9.96 7.47 15.61
CA GLU A 83 11.28 8.00 15.30
C GLU A 83 11.98 7.15 14.21
N SER A 84 11.77 5.83 14.20
CA SER A 84 12.21 4.96 13.11
C SER A 84 11.54 5.35 11.79
N VAL A 85 10.22 5.61 11.82
CA VAL A 85 9.47 6.06 10.63
C VAL A 85 9.98 7.43 10.15
N ARG A 86 10.18 8.39 11.07
CA ARG A 86 10.72 9.72 10.71
C ARG A 86 12.03 9.59 9.94
N ARG A 87 13.00 8.84 10.51
CA ARG A 87 14.30 8.62 9.86
C ARG A 87 14.18 7.94 8.49
N ALA A 88 13.29 6.98 8.33
CA ALA A 88 13.10 6.27 7.06
C ALA A 88 12.50 7.18 5.97
N VAL A 89 11.58 8.07 6.33
CA VAL A 89 11.00 9.04 5.39
C VAL A 89 12.02 10.11 5.02
N GLU A 90 12.77 10.63 5.99
CA GLU A 90 13.88 11.58 5.73
C GLU A 90 14.95 10.97 4.83
N PHE A 91 15.40 9.75 5.11
CA PHE A 91 16.31 9.00 4.25
C PHE A 91 15.79 8.92 2.80
N THR A 92 14.49 8.69 2.63
CA THR A 92 13.87 8.63 1.30
C THR A 92 14.00 9.96 0.56
N ALA A 93 13.63 11.05 1.22
CA ALA A 93 13.68 12.38 0.63
C ALA A 93 15.13 12.84 0.33
N GLU A 94 16.07 12.52 1.21
CA GLU A 94 17.49 12.87 1.02
C GLU A 94 18.14 12.05 -0.12
N THR A 95 17.82 10.74 -0.19
CA THR A 95 18.44 9.83 -1.17
C THR A 95 18.01 10.16 -2.60
N PHE A 96 16.75 10.53 -2.81
CA PHE A 96 16.21 10.72 -4.16
C PHE A 96 15.70 12.13 -4.46
N GLY A 97 15.88 13.08 -3.53
CA GLY A 97 15.56 14.50 -3.73
C GLY A 97 14.09 14.87 -3.52
N GLY A 98 13.36 14.10 -2.72
CA GLY A 98 11.96 14.39 -2.37
C GLY A 98 11.12 13.12 -2.22
N LEU A 99 9.82 13.30 -1.94
CA LEU A 99 8.85 12.22 -1.82
C LEU A 99 7.56 12.64 -2.52
N GLN A 100 7.10 11.87 -3.49
CA GLN A 100 5.86 12.13 -4.23
C GLN A 100 4.82 11.02 -4.07
N LEU A 101 5.24 9.79 -3.77
CA LEU A 101 4.37 8.63 -3.66
C LEU A 101 4.67 7.87 -2.37
N ALA A 102 3.62 7.50 -1.62
CA ALA A 102 3.78 6.70 -0.42
C ALA A 102 2.78 5.55 -0.38
N VAL A 103 3.23 4.38 0.09
CA VAL A 103 2.38 3.21 0.30
C VAL A 103 2.58 2.67 1.71
N ASN A 104 1.59 2.86 2.56
CA ASN A 104 1.55 2.38 3.93
C ASN A 104 0.98 0.96 3.94
N ASN A 105 1.84 -0.02 3.64
CA ASN A 105 1.44 -1.41 3.47
C ASN A 105 1.83 -2.32 4.65
N ALA A 106 2.82 -1.96 5.45
CA ALA A 106 3.25 -2.77 6.59
C ALA A 106 2.08 -3.16 7.50
N GLY A 107 2.02 -4.43 7.88
CA GLY A 107 0.95 -4.93 8.74
C GLY A 107 1.13 -6.39 9.13
N ILE A 108 0.43 -6.78 10.19
CA ILE A 108 0.40 -8.14 10.74
C ILE A 108 -1.05 -8.62 10.93
N ALA A 109 -1.28 -9.92 10.82
CA ALA A 109 -2.61 -10.51 11.01
C ALA A 109 -3.07 -10.49 12.47
N GLY A 110 -2.15 -10.66 13.41
CA GLY A 110 -2.45 -10.88 14.82
C GLY A 110 -2.83 -12.33 15.13
N THR A 111 -3.18 -12.58 16.38
CA THR A 111 -3.67 -13.88 16.86
C THR A 111 -5.14 -14.03 16.56
N SER A 112 -5.58 -15.25 16.21
CA SER A 112 -6.99 -15.54 16.04
C SER A 112 -7.60 -16.00 17.38
N ALA A 113 -8.49 -15.17 17.95
CA ALA A 113 -9.20 -15.48 19.18
C ALA A 113 -10.56 -14.75 19.24
N PRO A 114 -11.58 -15.30 19.90
CA PRO A 114 -12.81 -14.56 20.19
C PRO A 114 -12.51 -13.27 20.95
N THR A 115 -13.30 -12.21 20.72
CA THR A 115 -13.04 -10.87 21.29
C THR A 115 -12.86 -10.90 22.82
N GLY A 116 -13.66 -11.68 23.54
CA GLY A 116 -13.56 -11.78 25.01
C GLY A 116 -12.34 -12.57 25.52
N ALA A 117 -11.63 -13.27 24.64
CA ALA A 117 -10.41 -14.02 24.95
C ALA A 117 -9.16 -13.42 24.28
N TYR A 118 -9.31 -12.31 23.57
CA TYR A 118 -8.20 -11.63 22.92
C TYR A 118 -7.31 -10.96 23.98
N THR A 119 -6.00 -11.23 23.97
CA THR A 119 -5.11 -10.65 24.97
C THR A 119 -4.88 -9.17 24.71
N VAL A 120 -4.62 -8.40 25.78
CA VAL A 120 -4.31 -6.96 25.65
C VAL A 120 -3.01 -6.75 24.89
N GLU A 121 -2.03 -7.61 25.09
CA GLU A 121 -0.72 -7.57 24.44
C GLU A 121 -0.83 -7.78 22.93
N ASP A 122 -1.61 -8.79 22.48
CA ASP A 122 -1.84 -9.01 21.05
C ASP A 122 -2.66 -7.88 20.42
N TRP A 123 -3.66 -7.39 21.14
CA TRP A 123 -4.42 -6.20 20.73
C TRP A 123 -3.47 -5.03 20.48
N GLN A 124 -2.65 -4.69 21.47
CA GLN A 124 -1.71 -3.57 21.39
C GLN A 124 -0.76 -3.72 20.20
N ARG A 125 -0.15 -4.90 20.06
CA ARG A 125 0.79 -5.21 18.97
C ARG A 125 0.17 -5.01 17.59
N VAL A 126 -1.09 -5.44 17.40
CA VAL A 126 -1.81 -5.27 16.12
C VAL A 126 -2.17 -3.81 15.88
N ILE A 127 -2.66 -3.11 16.90
CA ILE A 127 -2.98 -1.68 16.79
C ILE A 127 -1.72 -0.85 16.51
N ASP A 128 -0.62 -1.12 17.20
CA ASP A 128 0.62 -0.37 17.02
C ASP A 128 1.18 -0.54 15.60
N THR A 129 1.12 -1.76 15.06
CA THR A 129 1.61 -2.01 13.70
C THR A 129 0.64 -1.49 12.64
N ASN A 130 -0.64 -1.88 12.71
CA ASN A 130 -1.57 -1.71 11.59
C ASN A 130 -2.30 -0.36 11.57
N LEU A 131 -2.33 0.35 12.69
CA LEU A 131 -2.99 1.66 12.80
C LEU A 131 -1.98 2.75 13.16
N ASN A 132 -1.29 2.63 14.30
CA ASN A 132 -0.34 3.65 14.73
C ASN A 132 0.79 3.81 13.71
N GLY A 133 1.27 2.70 13.12
CA GLY A 133 2.27 2.72 12.05
C GLY A 133 1.84 3.50 10.82
N VAL A 134 0.57 3.37 10.40
CA VAL A 134 0.01 4.17 9.29
C VAL A 134 -0.08 5.64 9.67
N PHE A 135 -0.50 5.96 10.90
CA PHE A 135 -0.53 7.33 11.39
C PHE A 135 0.87 7.95 11.45
N TYR A 136 1.87 7.25 11.98
CA TYR A 136 3.26 7.73 12.04
C TYR A 136 3.83 7.96 10.62
N SER A 137 3.53 7.05 9.69
CA SER A 137 3.93 7.21 8.29
C SER A 137 3.32 8.47 7.69
N LEU A 138 2.01 8.64 7.73
CA LEU A 138 1.32 9.84 7.24
C LEU A 138 1.86 11.12 7.90
N ARG A 139 2.09 11.11 9.21
CA ARG A 139 2.61 12.27 9.95
C ARG A 139 3.94 12.77 9.37
N HIS A 140 4.81 11.86 8.95
CA HIS A 140 6.14 12.21 8.43
C HIS A 140 6.17 12.33 6.90
N GLU A 141 5.32 11.61 6.17
CA GLU A 141 5.21 11.69 4.71
C GLU A 141 4.59 13.00 4.22
N LEU A 142 3.50 13.43 4.85
CA LEU A 142 2.71 14.59 4.40
C LEU A 142 3.54 15.89 4.29
N PRO A 143 4.44 16.25 5.22
CA PRO A 143 5.31 17.41 5.04
C PRO A 143 6.22 17.32 3.82
N HIS A 144 6.78 16.15 3.52
CA HIS A 144 7.65 15.94 2.35
C HIS A 144 6.85 15.97 1.04
N LEU A 145 5.65 15.39 1.02
CA LEU A 145 4.73 15.48 -0.12
C LEU A 145 4.34 16.93 -0.41
N LEU A 146 4.07 17.73 0.63
CA LEU A 146 3.81 19.17 0.47
C LEU A 146 5.02 19.91 -0.09
N ALA A 147 6.21 19.64 0.42
CA ALA A 147 7.45 20.25 -0.06
C ALA A 147 7.73 19.89 -1.53
N ALA A 148 7.28 18.72 -1.99
CA ALA A 148 7.36 18.28 -3.37
C ALA A 148 6.27 18.89 -4.30
N GLY A 149 5.37 19.71 -3.74
CA GLY A 149 4.27 20.35 -4.50
C GLY A 149 3.03 19.47 -4.64
N GLY A 150 2.92 18.39 -3.90
CA GLY A 150 1.80 17.45 -3.91
C GLY A 150 2.24 16.01 -4.11
N GLY A 151 1.27 15.09 -4.20
CA GLY A 151 1.57 13.67 -4.40
C GLY A 151 0.39 12.75 -4.10
N ALA A 152 0.68 11.46 -3.94
CA ALA A 152 -0.36 10.47 -3.65
C ALA A 152 0.08 9.47 -2.59
N VAL A 153 -0.84 9.13 -1.70
CA VAL A 153 -0.67 8.12 -0.66
C VAL A 153 -1.72 7.03 -0.82
N VAL A 154 -1.30 5.78 -0.70
CA VAL A 154 -2.20 4.64 -0.56
C VAL A 154 -1.95 3.96 0.78
N ASN A 155 -3.00 3.91 1.60
CA ASN A 155 -3.01 3.15 2.84
C ASN A 155 -3.60 1.76 2.60
N MET A 156 -2.86 0.71 2.96
CA MET A 156 -3.35 -0.66 2.84
C MET A 156 -4.33 -0.98 3.97
N SER A 157 -5.62 -0.96 3.63
CA SER A 157 -6.69 -1.43 4.51
C SER A 157 -6.89 -2.95 4.32
N SER A 158 -8.12 -3.41 4.24
CA SER A 158 -8.55 -4.81 4.04
C SER A 158 -10.04 -4.83 3.77
N ILE A 159 -10.61 -5.92 3.26
CA ILE A 159 -12.06 -6.20 3.36
C ILE A 159 -12.56 -6.01 4.80
N LEU A 160 -11.71 -6.25 5.80
CA LEU A 160 -12.00 -6.02 7.22
C LEU A 160 -11.90 -4.54 7.62
N GLY A 161 -11.78 -3.62 6.68
CA GLY A 161 -11.97 -2.18 6.88
C GLY A 161 -13.44 -1.75 6.92
N THR A 162 -14.36 -2.63 6.51
CA THR A 162 -15.81 -2.42 6.55
C THR A 162 -16.60 -3.64 7.02
N ASN A 163 -15.95 -4.81 7.06
CA ASN A 163 -16.58 -6.07 7.47
C ASN A 163 -15.94 -6.60 8.74
N GLY A 164 -16.71 -7.38 9.52
CA GLY A 164 -16.19 -8.17 10.63
C GLY A 164 -15.71 -9.54 10.16
N PHE A 165 -14.77 -10.12 10.90
CA PHE A 165 -14.34 -11.51 10.73
C PHE A 165 -14.09 -12.13 12.11
N ALA A 166 -14.68 -13.30 12.36
CA ALA A 166 -14.53 -13.96 13.65
C ALA A 166 -13.06 -14.25 13.96
N GLY A 167 -12.64 -13.95 15.17
CA GLY A 167 -11.26 -14.14 15.62
C GLY A 167 -10.29 -12.99 15.28
N SER A 168 -10.74 -11.93 14.60
CA SER A 168 -9.85 -10.84 14.11
C SER A 168 -10.20 -9.48 14.71
N ALA A 169 -10.49 -9.41 16.00
CA ALA A 169 -10.99 -8.19 16.66
C ALA A 169 -10.03 -6.98 16.46
N ALA A 170 -8.76 -7.12 16.82
CA ALA A 170 -7.77 -6.05 16.72
C ALA A 170 -7.50 -5.66 15.26
N TYR A 171 -7.36 -6.64 14.38
CA TYR A 171 -7.12 -6.40 12.97
C TYR A 171 -8.28 -5.66 12.30
N SER A 172 -9.53 -6.12 12.54
CA SER A 172 -10.73 -5.44 12.01
C SER A 172 -10.83 -4.01 12.53
N ALA A 173 -10.63 -3.79 13.83
CA ALA A 173 -10.64 -2.45 14.42
C ALA A 173 -9.58 -1.54 13.78
N ALA A 174 -8.34 -2.02 13.64
CA ALA A 174 -7.27 -1.26 13.01
C ALA A 174 -7.59 -0.90 11.56
N LYS A 175 -8.09 -1.86 10.76
CA LYS A 175 -8.38 -1.63 9.33
C LYS A 175 -9.59 -0.73 9.10
N HIS A 176 -10.61 -0.75 9.98
CA HIS A 176 -11.68 0.26 9.99
C HIS A 176 -11.12 1.67 10.31
N ALA A 177 -10.25 1.76 11.32
CA ALA A 177 -9.64 3.04 11.69
C ALA A 177 -8.75 3.62 10.58
N VAL A 178 -8.02 2.78 9.82
CA VAL A 178 -7.24 3.20 8.64
C VAL A 178 -8.14 3.84 7.58
N VAL A 179 -9.36 3.33 7.38
CA VAL A 179 -10.33 3.96 6.44
C VAL A 179 -10.73 5.35 6.93
N GLY A 180 -11.01 5.51 8.23
CA GLY A 180 -11.31 6.82 8.83
C GLY A 180 -10.15 7.80 8.69
N LEU A 181 -8.93 7.37 9.03
CA LEU A 181 -7.72 8.17 8.91
C LEU A 181 -7.44 8.59 7.46
N THR A 182 -7.64 7.68 6.50
CA THR A 182 -7.52 7.97 5.06
C THR A 182 -8.47 9.09 4.63
N LYS A 183 -9.73 9.02 5.02
CA LYS A 183 -10.74 10.05 4.68
C LYS A 183 -10.39 11.40 5.28
N THR A 184 -9.95 11.43 6.53
CA THR A 184 -9.56 12.66 7.23
C THR A 184 -8.37 13.32 6.53
N ALA A 185 -7.29 12.57 6.29
CA ALA A 185 -6.12 13.08 5.60
C ALA A 185 -6.45 13.57 4.17
N ALA A 186 -7.31 12.85 3.45
CA ALA A 186 -7.74 13.25 2.12
C ALA A 186 -8.45 14.62 2.13
N VAL A 187 -9.35 14.86 3.08
CA VAL A 187 -10.07 16.13 3.21
C VAL A 187 -9.12 17.28 3.58
N GLU A 188 -8.19 17.04 4.51
CA GLU A 188 -7.25 18.05 5.00
C GLU A 188 -6.24 18.50 3.95
N TYR A 189 -5.83 17.60 3.05
CA TYR A 189 -4.71 17.84 2.14
C TYR A 189 -5.10 17.97 0.66
N ALA A 190 -6.37 17.74 0.29
CA ALA A 190 -6.84 17.81 -1.10
C ALA A 190 -6.53 19.16 -1.77
N ALA A 191 -6.82 20.27 -1.10
CA ALA A 191 -6.57 21.62 -1.62
C ALA A 191 -5.07 21.94 -1.78
N ARG A 192 -4.19 21.09 -1.23
CA ARG A 192 -2.74 21.22 -1.30
C ARG A 192 -2.10 20.20 -2.25
N GLY A 193 -2.93 19.59 -3.11
CA GLY A 193 -2.45 18.69 -4.18
C GLY A 193 -2.05 17.29 -3.71
N ILE A 194 -2.46 16.85 -2.50
CA ILE A 194 -2.20 15.49 -2.03
C ILE A 194 -3.49 14.68 -2.06
N ARG A 195 -3.42 13.49 -2.67
CA ARG A 195 -4.49 12.50 -2.66
C ARG A 195 -4.14 11.36 -1.69
N VAL A 196 -5.10 10.96 -0.88
CA VAL A 196 -4.94 9.85 0.07
C VAL A 196 -6.11 8.88 -0.12
N ASN A 197 -5.83 7.64 -0.51
CA ASN A 197 -6.84 6.61 -0.73
C ASN A 197 -6.49 5.32 0.03
N ALA A 198 -7.48 4.45 0.21
CA ALA A 198 -7.29 3.13 0.80
C ALA A 198 -7.56 2.02 -0.22
N VAL A 199 -6.67 1.05 -0.28
CA VAL A 199 -6.89 -0.23 -0.98
C VAL A 199 -7.25 -1.30 0.05
N ALA A 200 -8.20 -2.13 -0.30
CA ALA A 200 -8.82 -3.12 0.57
C ALA A 200 -8.78 -4.51 -0.07
N PRO A 201 -7.67 -5.22 0.09
CA PRO A 201 -7.56 -6.59 -0.41
C PRO A 201 -8.51 -7.54 0.32
N GLY A 202 -8.99 -8.55 -0.41
CA GLY A 202 -9.52 -9.79 0.15
C GLY A 202 -8.42 -10.66 0.72
N PHE A 203 -8.62 -11.98 0.71
CA PHE A 203 -7.54 -12.91 1.04
C PHE A 203 -6.63 -13.08 -0.20
N ILE A 204 -5.37 -12.68 -0.03
CA ILE A 204 -4.34 -12.64 -1.08
C ILE A 204 -3.30 -13.71 -0.78
N ASP A 205 -2.91 -14.49 -1.78
CA ASP A 205 -1.87 -15.52 -1.65
C ASP A 205 -0.50 -14.85 -1.44
N THR A 206 -0.12 -14.74 -0.16
CA THR A 206 1.11 -14.08 0.29
C THR A 206 1.65 -14.76 1.55
N PRO A 207 2.93 -14.51 1.92
CA PRO A 207 3.50 -15.03 3.16
C PRO A 207 2.75 -14.63 4.44
N LEU A 208 1.94 -13.57 4.42
CA LEU A 208 1.09 -13.16 5.53
C LEU A 208 -0.04 -14.17 5.79
N LEU A 209 -0.54 -14.81 4.74
CA LEU A 209 -1.62 -15.78 4.79
C LEU A 209 -1.07 -17.19 5.03
N LYS A 210 -0.63 -17.46 6.26
CA LYS A 210 -0.16 -18.77 6.67
C LYS A 210 -1.33 -19.66 7.05
N GLY A 211 -1.32 -20.92 6.60
CA GLY A 211 -2.34 -21.91 6.94
C GLY A 211 -2.08 -23.23 6.24
N ASP A 212 -2.82 -24.26 6.67
CA ASP A 212 -2.84 -25.53 5.98
C ASP A 212 -3.80 -25.51 4.78
N GLU A 213 -3.82 -26.60 3.99
CA GLU A 213 -4.71 -26.72 2.83
C GLU A 213 -6.20 -26.61 3.17
N ALA A 214 -6.61 -27.01 4.38
CA ALA A 214 -8.03 -26.94 4.78
C ALA A 214 -8.43 -25.47 5.02
N GLN A 215 -7.60 -24.71 5.71
CA GLN A 215 -7.78 -23.26 5.87
C GLN A 215 -7.75 -22.54 4.52
N HIS A 216 -6.81 -22.89 3.64
CA HIS A 216 -6.74 -22.31 2.29
C HIS A 216 -8.04 -22.53 1.53
N ARG A 217 -8.59 -23.77 1.49
CA ARG A 217 -9.87 -24.07 0.85
C ARG A 217 -11.04 -23.28 1.46
N GLN A 218 -11.06 -23.10 2.77
CA GLN A 218 -12.08 -22.30 3.44
C GLN A 218 -12.03 -20.84 2.99
N LEU A 219 -10.85 -20.24 2.92
CA LEU A 219 -10.67 -18.86 2.48
C LEU A 219 -11.04 -18.69 0.99
N VAL A 220 -10.67 -19.64 0.13
CA VAL A 220 -11.11 -19.68 -1.27
C VAL A 220 -12.64 -19.67 -1.38
N ALA A 221 -13.33 -20.49 -0.59
CA ALA A 221 -14.80 -20.59 -0.61
C ALA A 221 -15.52 -19.30 -0.18
N LEU A 222 -14.81 -18.39 0.50
CA LEU A 222 -15.36 -17.08 0.87
C LEU A 222 -15.40 -16.09 -0.31
N HIS A 223 -14.67 -16.36 -1.40
CA HIS A 223 -14.63 -15.48 -2.57
C HIS A 223 -15.55 -16.00 -3.68
N PRO A 224 -16.50 -15.18 -4.17
CA PRO A 224 -17.34 -15.57 -5.32
C PRO A 224 -16.56 -15.96 -6.56
N GLN A 225 -15.33 -15.41 -6.77
CA GLN A 225 -14.47 -15.81 -7.86
C GLN A 225 -13.83 -17.20 -7.71
N GLY A 226 -14.00 -17.89 -6.56
CA GLY A 226 -13.53 -19.25 -6.32
C GLY A 226 -12.01 -19.39 -6.23
N ARG A 227 -11.30 -18.31 -5.92
CA ARG A 227 -9.83 -18.31 -5.71
C ARG A 227 -9.41 -17.19 -4.75
N LEU A 228 -8.19 -17.26 -4.26
CA LEU A 228 -7.53 -16.13 -3.63
C LEU A 228 -7.11 -15.09 -4.69
N GLY A 229 -6.95 -13.86 -4.26
CA GLY A 229 -6.31 -12.83 -5.09
C GLY A 229 -4.78 -12.99 -5.12
N THR A 230 -4.13 -12.29 -6.03
CA THR A 230 -2.67 -12.23 -6.12
C THR A 230 -2.15 -10.86 -5.71
N ALA A 231 -0.86 -10.78 -5.34
CA ALA A 231 -0.22 -9.52 -5.01
C ALA A 231 -0.23 -8.54 -6.20
N GLU A 232 -0.13 -9.07 -7.41
CA GLU A 232 -0.18 -8.30 -8.66
C GLU A 232 -1.53 -7.60 -8.85
N GLU A 233 -2.63 -8.27 -8.55
CA GLU A 233 -3.98 -7.69 -8.68
C GLU A 233 -4.18 -6.52 -7.71
N VAL A 234 -3.62 -6.61 -6.51
CA VAL A 234 -3.64 -5.50 -5.53
C VAL A 234 -2.72 -4.36 -5.98
N ALA A 235 -1.54 -4.70 -6.49
CA ALA A 235 -0.57 -3.72 -6.97
C ALA A 235 -1.13 -2.89 -8.13
N GLU A 236 -1.84 -3.49 -9.10
CA GLU A 236 -2.45 -2.77 -10.23
C GLU A 236 -3.37 -1.62 -9.78
N LEU A 237 -4.28 -1.89 -8.85
CA LEU A 237 -5.15 -0.83 -8.32
C LEU A 237 -4.36 0.21 -7.52
N THR A 238 -3.37 -0.24 -6.74
CA THR A 238 -2.49 0.66 -5.97
C THR A 238 -1.76 1.63 -6.89
N LEU A 239 -1.18 1.15 -7.98
CA LEU A 239 -0.49 1.99 -8.96
C LEU A 239 -1.45 2.96 -9.65
N PHE A 240 -2.64 2.50 -10.05
CA PHE A 240 -3.66 3.40 -10.59
C PHE A 240 -3.96 4.55 -9.63
N LEU A 241 -4.18 4.27 -8.35
CA LEU A 241 -4.48 5.29 -7.35
C LEU A 241 -3.30 6.25 -7.08
N LEU A 242 -2.07 5.79 -7.24
CA LEU A 242 -0.86 6.61 -7.14
C LEU A 242 -0.62 7.46 -8.39
N SER A 243 -1.15 7.07 -9.53
CA SER A 243 -0.92 7.73 -10.82
C SER A 243 -1.79 8.98 -11.01
N ASP A 244 -1.41 9.83 -11.97
CA ASP A 244 -2.16 11.04 -12.33
C ASP A 244 -3.52 10.71 -12.98
N ARG A 245 -3.72 9.48 -13.46
CA ARG A 245 -5.02 8.98 -13.96
C ARG A 245 -6.10 8.99 -12.89
N ALA A 246 -5.72 8.88 -11.61
CA ALA A 246 -6.62 8.94 -10.46
C ALA A 246 -6.75 10.37 -9.88
N SER A 247 -6.57 11.42 -10.70
CA SER A 247 -6.51 12.82 -10.25
C SER A 247 -7.75 13.29 -9.49
N PHE A 248 -8.91 12.68 -9.70
CA PHE A 248 -10.16 13.04 -8.98
C PHE A 248 -10.61 11.94 -8.00
N VAL A 249 -9.75 10.94 -7.71
CA VAL A 249 -10.00 9.89 -6.73
C VAL A 249 -9.28 10.24 -5.44
N ASN A 250 -10.03 10.62 -4.40
CA ASN A 250 -9.48 11.03 -3.12
C ASN A 250 -10.41 10.65 -1.95
N GLY A 251 -9.85 10.16 -0.84
CA GLY A 251 -10.61 9.74 0.33
C GLY A 251 -11.41 8.45 0.15
N SER A 252 -11.16 7.70 -0.91
CA SER A 252 -11.92 6.52 -1.28
C SER A 252 -11.33 5.24 -0.70
N TYR A 253 -12.22 4.26 -0.51
CA TYR A 253 -11.90 2.89 -0.09
C TYR A 253 -12.23 1.96 -1.26
N HIS A 254 -11.23 1.24 -1.76
CA HIS A 254 -11.32 0.46 -2.98
C HIS A 254 -11.05 -1.03 -2.72
N LEU A 255 -12.03 -1.86 -3.00
CA LEU A 255 -11.95 -3.32 -2.83
C LEU A 255 -11.16 -3.98 -3.98
N VAL A 256 -10.30 -4.95 -3.63
CA VAL A 256 -9.69 -5.94 -4.54
C VAL A 256 -9.90 -7.31 -3.88
N ASP A 257 -11.10 -7.86 -3.99
CA ASP A 257 -11.57 -8.92 -3.09
C ASP A 257 -12.32 -10.07 -3.76
N GLY A 258 -12.32 -10.14 -5.10
CA GLY A 258 -13.04 -11.20 -5.82
C GLY A 258 -14.52 -11.30 -5.49
N GLY A 259 -15.14 -10.19 -5.06
CA GLY A 259 -16.56 -10.10 -4.71
C GLY A 259 -16.88 -10.51 -3.27
N TYR A 260 -15.90 -10.66 -2.39
CA TYR A 260 -16.10 -11.03 -0.99
C TYR A 260 -17.11 -10.12 -0.27
N ALA A 261 -16.96 -8.81 -0.40
CA ALA A 261 -17.77 -7.81 0.28
C ALA A 261 -19.04 -7.40 -0.49
N ALA A 262 -19.31 -8.01 -1.63
CA ALA A 262 -20.51 -7.72 -2.44
C ALA A 262 -21.76 -8.49 -2.03
N ARG A 263 -21.69 -9.35 -0.99
CA ARG A 263 -22.75 -10.23 -0.50
C ARG A 263 -23.03 -10.04 0.98
#